data_1e48da8de4dd1f895567541522316bb3
#
_entry.id   1e48da8de4dd1f895567541522316bb3
#
_cell.length_a   1.000
_cell.length_b   1.000
_cell.length_c   1.000
_cell.angle_alpha   90.00
_cell.angle_beta   90.00
_cell.angle_gamma   90.00
#
_symmetry.space_group_name_H-M   'P 1'
#
loop_
_entity.id
_entity.type
_entity.pdbx_description
1 polymer ?
#
loop_
_entity_poly.entity_id
_entity_poly.type
_entity_poly.pdbx_seq_one_letter_code
_entity_poly.pdbx_strand_id
1 'polypeptide(L)'
;MSRTNSLVLLCVLTSLLVWGTELPLATILSFNTTNLLAGRVWTPLTTLFVHADLLHLLGNMLFLYVFGNTLERLASGSKMLAVFFTGGIATNILSIPFYPPDTFLVGASAAIFTVTATVMLIKPLKFSWLFLLPVGLVAILYFLFNILAVYRGSSGNVAYVSHIIGFLVGIPFGVAWSPNWMRNIMITLGLLAIFLVFIAFGVPIVIDAVKKILTS
;
A
#
# COMPACT_ATOMS: atom_id res chain seq x y z
N MET A 1 -4.15 22.21 4.92
CA MET A 1 -4.10 20.74 5.09
C MET A 1 -3.36 20.18 3.88
N SER A 2 -2.48 19.18 4.03
CA SER A 2 -1.85 18.52 2.88
C SER A 2 -2.91 17.76 2.06
N ARG A 3 -2.66 17.55 0.76
CA ARG A 3 -3.60 16.79 -0.10
C ARG A 3 -3.71 15.34 0.34
N THR A 4 -2.62 14.76 0.85
CA THR A 4 -2.62 13.44 1.47
C THR A 4 -3.57 13.38 2.67
N ASN A 5 -3.51 14.36 3.57
CA ASN A 5 -4.40 14.39 4.74
C ASN A 5 -5.88 14.60 4.34
N SER A 6 -6.13 15.32 3.24
CA SER A 6 -7.48 15.43 2.66
C SER A 6 -7.99 14.08 2.15
N LEU A 7 -7.14 13.27 1.49
CA LEU A 7 -7.50 11.91 1.08
C LEU A 7 -7.76 11.01 2.29
N VAL A 8 -6.91 11.07 3.33
CA VAL A 8 -7.13 10.33 4.58
C VAL A 8 -8.49 10.66 5.17
N LEU A 9 -8.80 11.96 5.30
CA LEU A 9 -10.11 12.39 5.82
C LEU A 9 -11.26 11.89 4.94
N LEU A 10 -11.14 11.96 3.62
CA LEU A 10 -12.16 11.49 2.69
C LEU A 10 -12.38 9.98 2.82
N CYS A 11 -11.32 9.16 2.93
CA CYS A 11 -11.42 7.73 3.19
C CYS A 11 -12.15 7.43 4.51
N VAL A 12 -11.81 8.15 5.59
CA VAL A 12 -12.47 7.98 6.89
C VAL A 12 -13.94 8.33 6.80
N LEU A 13 -14.28 9.51 6.26
CA LEU A 13 -15.68 9.96 6.16
C LEU A 13 -16.51 9.04 5.27
N THR A 14 -15.99 8.62 4.12
CA THR A 14 -16.69 7.70 3.21
C THR A 14 -16.90 6.33 3.87
N SER A 15 -15.90 5.77 4.54
CA SER A 15 -16.03 4.48 5.22
C SER A 15 -17.05 4.53 6.36
N LEU A 16 -17.01 5.58 7.18
CA LEU A 16 -17.99 5.78 8.25
C LEU A 16 -19.42 5.94 7.72
N LEU A 17 -19.58 6.67 6.61
CA LEU A 17 -20.87 6.82 5.93
C LEU A 17 -21.39 5.46 5.42
N VAL A 18 -20.52 4.68 4.77
CA VAL A 18 -20.89 3.36 4.23
C VAL A 18 -21.28 2.40 5.36
N TRP A 19 -20.55 2.41 6.48
CA TRP A 19 -20.86 1.52 7.64
C TRP A 19 -22.08 1.98 8.44
N GLY A 20 -22.34 3.29 8.48
CA GLY A 20 -23.43 3.88 9.29
C GLY A 20 -24.78 3.97 8.58
N THR A 21 -24.91 3.50 7.32
CA THR A 21 -26.14 3.60 6.55
C THR A 21 -26.70 2.23 6.16
N GLU A 22 -28.04 2.11 6.10
CA GLU A 22 -28.73 0.95 5.53
C GLU A 22 -28.77 0.97 4.00
N LEU A 23 -28.36 2.08 3.36
CA LEU A 23 -28.30 2.19 1.92
C LEU A 23 -27.20 1.26 1.35
N PRO A 24 -27.39 0.67 0.16
CA PRO A 24 -26.42 -0.26 -0.45
C PRO A 24 -25.19 0.46 -1.00
N LEU A 25 -24.67 1.48 -0.28
CA LEU A 25 -23.55 2.30 -0.72
C LEU A 25 -22.29 1.47 -0.93
N ALA A 26 -22.04 0.47 -0.09
CA ALA A 26 -20.92 -0.44 -0.26
C ALA A 26 -20.94 -1.08 -1.65
N THR A 27 -22.08 -1.63 -2.08
CA THR A 27 -22.23 -2.27 -3.40
C THR A 27 -22.17 -1.27 -4.55
N ILE A 28 -22.69 -0.05 -4.37
CA ILE A 28 -22.74 0.98 -5.43
C ILE A 28 -21.36 1.59 -5.68
N LEU A 29 -20.55 1.76 -4.62
CA LEU A 29 -19.25 2.43 -4.67
C LEU A 29 -18.08 1.47 -4.86
N SER A 30 -18.26 0.17 -4.56
CA SER A 30 -17.17 -0.81 -4.63
C SER A 30 -16.99 -1.38 -6.02
N PHE A 31 -15.74 -1.62 -6.37
CA PHE A 31 -15.35 -2.16 -7.65
C PHE A 31 -15.42 -3.68 -7.66
N ASN A 32 -16.06 -4.23 -8.66
CA ASN A 32 -15.90 -5.58 -9.17
C ASN A 32 -16.17 -5.58 -10.67
N THR A 33 -15.84 -6.66 -11.37
CA THR A 33 -15.99 -6.76 -12.82
C THR A 33 -17.47 -6.69 -13.23
N THR A 34 -18.37 -7.34 -12.48
CA THR A 34 -19.82 -7.32 -12.74
C THR A 34 -20.39 -5.89 -12.66
N ASN A 35 -20.02 -5.11 -11.65
CA ASN A 35 -20.41 -3.71 -11.53
C ASN A 35 -19.93 -2.86 -12.70
N LEU A 36 -18.67 -3.04 -13.10
CA LEU A 36 -18.09 -2.30 -14.22
C LEU A 36 -18.84 -2.61 -15.52
N LEU A 37 -19.09 -3.88 -15.83
CA LEU A 37 -19.82 -4.32 -17.02
C LEU A 37 -21.29 -3.91 -16.99
N ALA A 38 -21.90 -3.74 -15.82
CA ALA A 38 -23.23 -3.18 -15.63
C ALA A 38 -23.29 -1.64 -15.81
N GLY A 39 -22.19 -1.02 -16.27
CA GLY A 39 -22.13 0.43 -16.55
C GLY A 39 -21.77 1.30 -15.35
N ARG A 40 -21.38 0.73 -14.19
CA ARG A 40 -20.93 1.49 -13.01
C ARG A 40 -19.45 1.90 -13.15
N VAL A 41 -19.16 2.69 -14.16
CA VAL A 41 -17.80 3.11 -14.58
C VAL A 41 -17.05 3.95 -13.54
N TRP A 42 -17.73 4.46 -12.52
CA TRP A 42 -17.13 5.20 -11.40
C TRP A 42 -16.47 4.29 -10.37
N THR A 43 -16.84 2.99 -10.32
CA THR A 43 -16.42 2.08 -9.24
C THR A 43 -14.90 1.85 -9.13
N PRO A 44 -14.08 1.85 -10.21
CA PRO A 44 -12.62 1.79 -10.07
C PRO A 44 -12.02 2.97 -9.29
N LEU A 45 -12.70 4.12 -9.30
CA LEU A 45 -12.30 5.31 -8.55
C LEU A 45 -12.90 5.32 -7.13
N THR A 46 -14.21 5.12 -7.00
CA THR A 46 -14.91 5.29 -5.73
C THR A 46 -14.55 4.23 -4.70
N THR A 47 -14.21 3.02 -5.15
CA THR A 47 -13.76 1.93 -4.28
C THR A 47 -12.52 2.27 -3.45
N LEU A 48 -11.68 3.21 -3.92
CA LEU A 48 -10.49 3.67 -3.20
C LEU A 48 -10.81 4.33 -1.85
N PHE A 49 -12.04 4.75 -1.65
CA PHE A 49 -12.50 5.43 -0.43
C PHE A 49 -13.32 4.52 0.49
N VAL A 50 -13.71 3.33 0.02
CA VAL A 50 -14.53 2.36 0.78
C VAL A 50 -13.62 1.33 1.42
N HIS A 51 -13.78 1.05 2.72
CA HIS A 51 -13.03 0.05 3.45
C HIS A 51 -13.96 -0.98 4.08
N ALA A 52 -13.54 -2.25 4.10
CA ALA A 52 -14.35 -3.36 4.57
C ALA A 52 -14.62 -3.28 6.09
N ASP A 53 -13.61 -2.87 6.86
CA ASP A 53 -13.65 -2.81 8.32
C ASP A 53 -12.68 -1.77 8.87
N LEU A 54 -12.72 -1.56 10.18
CA LEU A 54 -11.90 -0.57 10.88
C LEU A 54 -10.40 -0.87 10.78
N LEU A 55 -10.00 -2.14 10.89
CA LEU A 55 -8.58 -2.52 10.85
C LEU A 55 -8.01 -2.29 9.44
N HIS A 56 -8.80 -2.62 8.41
CA HIS A 56 -8.46 -2.34 7.01
C HIS A 56 -8.32 -0.82 6.75
N LEU A 57 -9.27 -0.02 7.28
CA LEU A 57 -9.17 1.44 7.18
C LEU A 57 -7.92 1.97 7.87
N LEU A 58 -7.69 1.61 9.15
CA LEU A 58 -6.55 2.10 9.92
C LEU A 58 -5.21 1.73 9.27
N GLY A 59 -5.05 0.50 8.79
CA GLY A 59 -3.87 0.06 8.07
C GLY A 59 -3.61 0.91 6.82
N ASN A 60 -4.64 1.12 6.00
CA ASN A 60 -4.54 1.97 4.82
C ASN A 60 -4.19 3.43 5.16
N MET A 61 -4.85 4.01 6.16
CA MET A 61 -4.59 5.40 6.56
C MET A 61 -3.18 5.59 7.09
N LEU A 62 -2.65 4.62 7.85
CA LEU A 62 -1.27 4.62 8.32
C LEU A 62 -0.27 4.68 7.16
N PHE A 63 -0.41 3.78 6.18
CA PHE A 63 0.47 3.75 5.01
C PHE A 63 0.30 4.99 4.12
N LEU A 64 -0.94 5.41 3.86
CA LEU A 64 -1.22 6.62 3.08
C LEU A 64 -0.62 7.85 3.76
N TYR A 65 -0.76 7.98 5.08
CA TYR A 65 -0.18 9.08 5.83
C TYR A 65 1.35 9.14 5.67
N VAL A 66 2.04 8.02 5.82
CA VAL A 66 3.51 7.98 5.72
C VAL A 66 3.98 8.17 4.28
N PHE A 67 3.51 7.34 3.36
CA PHE A 67 4.01 7.33 1.99
C PHE A 67 3.44 8.47 1.15
N GLY A 68 2.16 8.80 1.30
CA GLY A 68 1.51 9.90 0.62
C GLY A 68 2.13 11.26 0.99
N ASN A 69 2.25 11.57 2.31
CA ASN A 69 2.92 12.80 2.74
C ASN A 69 4.41 12.82 2.37
N THR A 70 5.04 11.64 2.26
CA THR A 70 6.42 11.58 1.77
C THR A 70 6.50 11.97 0.29
N LEU A 71 5.67 11.37 -0.56
CA LEU A 71 5.63 11.70 -1.98
C LEU A 71 5.22 13.16 -2.23
N GLU A 72 4.22 13.65 -1.48
CA GLU A 72 3.76 15.03 -1.57
C GLU A 72 4.89 16.03 -1.30
N ARG A 73 5.74 15.77 -0.28
CA ARG A 73 6.91 16.61 0.03
C ARG A 73 8.06 16.47 -0.96
N LEU A 74 8.25 15.30 -1.56
CA LEU A 74 9.35 15.03 -2.50
C LEU A 74 9.05 15.50 -3.93
N ALA A 75 7.80 15.43 -4.35
CA ALA A 75 7.41 15.69 -5.72
C ALA A 75 6.43 16.86 -5.90
N SER A 76 5.32 16.85 -5.24
CA SER A 76 4.27 17.86 -5.05
C SER A 76 2.93 17.19 -4.73
N GLY A 77 1.97 17.94 -4.20
CA GLY A 77 0.62 17.41 -3.94
C GLY A 77 -0.12 16.98 -5.21
N SER A 78 0.07 17.68 -6.34
CA SER A 78 -0.56 17.30 -7.62
C SER A 78 0.02 15.99 -8.17
N LYS A 79 1.33 15.80 -8.08
CA LYS A 79 1.98 14.54 -8.49
C LYS A 79 1.57 13.38 -7.60
N MET A 80 1.47 13.60 -6.27
CA MET A 80 0.99 12.58 -5.33
C MET A 80 -0.45 12.16 -5.67
N LEU A 81 -1.35 13.12 -5.90
CA LEU A 81 -2.73 12.81 -6.32
C LEU A 81 -2.77 12.07 -7.66
N ALA A 82 -1.96 12.49 -8.64
CA ALA A 82 -1.87 11.80 -9.93
C ALA A 82 -1.46 10.33 -9.75
N VAL A 83 -0.41 10.03 -8.98
CA VAL A 83 0.01 8.65 -8.70
C VAL A 83 -1.07 7.87 -7.96
N PHE A 84 -1.70 8.48 -6.95
CA PHE A 84 -2.75 7.83 -6.18
C PHE A 84 -3.94 7.44 -7.06
N PHE A 85 -4.49 8.37 -7.82
CA PHE A 85 -5.69 8.10 -8.62
C PHE A 85 -5.40 7.25 -9.86
N THR A 86 -4.39 7.61 -10.66
CA THR A 86 -4.06 6.82 -11.86
C THR A 86 -3.58 5.42 -11.48
N GLY A 87 -2.75 5.32 -10.43
CA GLY A 87 -2.27 4.04 -9.92
C GLY A 87 -3.40 3.16 -9.40
N GLY A 88 -4.28 3.71 -8.56
CA GLY A 88 -5.40 2.95 -8.01
C GLY A 88 -6.39 2.48 -9.07
N ILE A 89 -6.80 3.35 -10.01
CA ILE A 89 -7.70 3.00 -11.11
C ILE A 89 -7.04 1.96 -12.02
N ALA A 90 -5.79 2.19 -12.45
CA ALA A 90 -5.07 1.25 -13.31
C ALA A 90 -4.94 -0.13 -12.65
N THR A 91 -4.61 -0.15 -11.35
CA THR A 91 -4.48 -1.40 -10.59
C THR A 91 -5.80 -2.16 -10.54
N ASN A 92 -6.93 -1.49 -10.26
CA ASN A 92 -8.24 -2.12 -10.23
C ASN A 92 -8.57 -2.76 -11.58
N ILE A 93 -8.36 -2.05 -12.69
CA ILE A 93 -8.61 -2.56 -14.05
C ILE A 93 -7.67 -3.73 -14.38
N LEU A 94 -6.37 -3.61 -14.08
CA LEU A 94 -5.38 -4.67 -14.34
C LEU A 94 -5.60 -5.91 -13.46
N SER A 95 -6.32 -5.77 -12.34
CA SER A 95 -6.65 -6.88 -11.45
C SER A 95 -7.81 -7.76 -11.95
N ILE A 96 -8.62 -7.30 -12.92
CA ILE A 96 -9.79 -8.03 -13.44
C ILE A 96 -9.51 -9.51 -13.76
N PRO A 97 -8.42 -9.87 -14.48
CA PRO A 97 -8.18 -11.26 -14.85
C PRO A 97 -7.84 -12.20 -13.68
N PHE A 98 -7.57 -11.66 -12.50
CA PHE A 98 -7.06 -12.42 -11.36
C PHE A 98 -8.11 -12.71 -10.29
N TYR A 99 -9.33 -12.16 -10.43
CA TYR A 99 -10.40 -12.35 -9.46
C TYR A 99 -11.71 -12.77 -10.13
N PRO A 100 -12.55 -13.57 -9.45
CA PRO A 100 -13.91 -13.82 -9.89
C PRO A 100 -14.68 -12.50 -10.13
N PRO A 101 -15.56 -12.44 -11.16
CA PRO A 101 -16.22 -11.19 -11.56
C PRO A 101 -16.98 -10.48 -10.44
N ASP A 102 -17.52 -11.22 -9.47
CA ASP A 102 -18.31 -10.69 -8.36
C ASP A 102 -17.47 -10.35 -7.11
N THR A 103 -16.16 -10.58 -7.15
CA THR A 103 -15.27 -10.26 -6.03
C THR A 103 -15.10 -8.76 -5.91
N PHE A 104 -15.53 -8.19 -4.79
CA PHE A 104 -15.31 -6.78 -4.50
C PHE A 104 -13.87 -6.50 -4.12
N LEU A 105 -13.25 -5.57 -4.85
CA LEU A 105 -11.96 -4.99 -4.51
C LEU A 105 -12.23 -3.63 -3.88
N VAL A 106 -11.91 -3.47 -2.59
CA VAL A 106 -12.18 -2.27 -1.80
C VAL A 106 -10.93 -1.77 -1.11
N GLY A 107 -10.86 -0.47 -0.86
CA GLY A 107 -9.79 0.17 -0.11
C GLY A 107 -8.82 0.96 -0.97
N ALA A 108 -8.13 1.89 -0.31
CA ALA A 108 -7.09 2.72 -0.92
C ALA A 108 -5.81 1.94 -1.24
N SER A 109 -5.70 0.66 -0.84
CA SER A 109 -4.46 -0.11 -0.85
C SER A 109 -3.82 -0.23 -2.24
N ALA A 110 -4.60 -0.44 -3.30
CA ALA A 110 -4.12 -0.46 -4.68
C ALA A 110 -3.32 0.81 -5.03
N ALA A 111 -3.89 1.98 -4.72
CA ALA A 111 -3.25 3.28 -4.90
C ALA A 111 -2.05 3.48 -3.96
N ILE A 112 -2.16 3.04 -2.70
CA ILE A 112 -1.09 3.14 -1.70
C ILE A 112 0.14 2.34 -2.14
N PHE A 113 -0.02 1.14 -2.69
CA PHE A 113 1.11 0.36 -3.20
C PHE A 113 1.80 1.05 -4.38
N THR A 114 1.06 1.73 -5.25
CA THR A 114 1.62 2.57 -6.33
C THR A 114 2.46 3.71 -5.76
N VAL A 115 1.92 4.44 -4.77
CA VAL A 115 2.65 5.51 -4.07
C VAL A 115 3.88 4.97 -3.35
N THR A 116 3.77 3.82 -2.71
CA THR A 116 4.85 3.17 -1.94
C THR A 116 6.03 2.80 -2.84
N ALA A 117 5.79 2.16 -3.99
CA ALA A 117 6.83 1.84 -4.97
C ALA A 117 7.50 3.10 -5.53
N THR A 118 6.71 4.13 -5.84
CA THR A 118 7.22 5.42 -6.31
C THR A 118 8.16 6.06 -5.29
N VAL A 119 7.77 6.11 -4.01
CA VAL A 119 8.61 6.65 -2.91
C VAL A 119 9.89 5.86 -2.71
N MET A 120 9.82 4.53 -2.77
CA MET A 120 10.98 3.64 -2.67
C MET A 120 12.04 3.99 -3.72
N LEU A 121 11.63 4.25 -4.96
CA LEU A 121 12.54 4.57 -6.06
C LEU A 121 13.08 6.01 -6.00
N ILE A 122 12.41 6.93 -5.29
CA ILE A 122 12.85 8.33 -5.17
C ILE A 122 13.76 8.53 -3.95
N LYS A 123 13.39 8.02 -2.78
CA LYS A 123 14.08 8.32 -1.50
C LYS A 123 14.04 7.16 -0.50
N PRO A 124 14.68 6.02 -0.79
CA PRO A 124 14.59 4.80 0.04
C PRO A 124 15.11 4.97 1.46
N LEU A 125 16.14 5.80 1.66
CA LEU A 125 16.78 6.04 2.97
C LEU A 125 16.00 6.98 3.89
N LYS A 126 14.87 7.57 3.43
CA LYS A 126 14.09 8.42 4.31
C LYS A 126 13.58 7.60 5.50
N PHE A 127 13.92 8.01 6.71
CA PHE A 127 13.48 7.35 7.93
C PHE A 127 12.01 7.68 8.23
N SER A 128 11.23 6.68 8.56
CA SER A 128 9.87 6.80 9.08
C SER A 128 9.87 6.53 10.58
N TRP A 129 9.58 7.56 11.37
CA TRP A 129 9.43 7.43 12.83
C TRP A 129 8.25 6.53 13.22
N LEU A 130 7.25 6.41 12.35
CA LEU A 130 6.07 5.60 12.61
C LEU A 130 6.35 4.09 12.43
N PHE A 131 7.17 3.74 11.45
CA PHE A 131 7.61 2.36 11.22
C PHE A 131 8.95 2.02 11.89
N LEU A 132 9.68 3.03 12.41
CA LEU A 132 11.04 2.92 12.93
C LEU A 132 12.04 2.32 11.93
N LEU A 133 11.80 2.50 10.64
CA LEU A 133 12.57 1.93 9.54
C LEU A 133 12.67 2.93 8.38
N PRO A 134 13.68 2.81 7.49
CA PRO A 134 13.72 3.50 6.22
C PRO A 134 12.53 3.09 5.33
N VAL A 135 11.90 4.07 4.67
CA VAL A 135 10.69 3.81 3.85
C VAL A 135 10.93 2.82 2.71
N GLY A 136 12.14 2.76 2.15
CA GLY A 136 12.49 1.77 1.14
C GLY A 136 12.44 0.33 1.68
N LEU A 137 12.93 0.12 2.91
CA LEU A 137 12.86 -1.18 3.57
C LEU A 137 11.41 -1.57 3.88
N VAL A 138 10.60 -0.63 4.41
CA VAL A 138 9.17 -0.88 4.64
C VAL A 138 8.46 -1.26 3.34
N ALA A 139 8.74 -0.54 2.26
CA ALA A 139 8.13 -0.78 0.96
C ALA A 139 8.44 -2.20 0.42
N ILE A 140 9.73 -2.60 0.44
CA ILE A 140 10.14 -3.91 -0.10
C ILE A 140 9.64 -5.06 0.79
N LEU A 141 9.67 -4.91 2.11
CA LEU A 141 9.14 -5.92 3.04
C LEU A 141 7.64 -6.12 2.83
N TYR A 142 6.87 -5.04 2.66
CA TYR A 142 5.45 -5.12 2.44
C TYR A 142 5.12 -5.73 1.06
N PHE A 143 5.90 -5.42 0.03
CA PHE A 143 5.79 -6.05 -1.29
C PHE A 143 6.07 -7.56 -1.22
N LEU A 144 7.18 -7.97 -0.59
CA LEU A 144 7.55 -9.38 -0.44
C LEU A 144 6.54 -10.16 0.41
N PHE A 145 5.97 -9.53 1.43
CA PHE A 145 4.88 -10.12 2.22
C PHE A 145 3.69 -10.50 1.33
N ASN A 146 3.28 -9.61 0.40
CA ASN A 146 2.18 -9.90 -0.52
C ASN A 146 2.52 -11.03 -1.52
N ILE A 147 3.74 -11.07 -2.03
CA ILE A 147 4.22 -12.19 -2.88
C ILE A 147 4.13 -13.51 -2.10
N LEU A 148 4.65 -13.52 -0.87
CA LEU A 148 4.64 -14.71 -0.03
C LEU A 148 3.23 -15.15 0.32
N ALA A 149 2.31 -14.22 0.57
CA ALA A 149 0.90 -14.51 0.84
C ALA A 149 0.23 -15.18 -0.37
N VAL A 150 0.47 -14.68 -1.59
CA VAL A 150 -0.01 -15.31 -2.83
C VAL A 150 0.61 -16.70 -2.99
N TYR A 151 1.92 -16.85 -2.81
CA TYR A 151 2.62 -18.13 -2.94
C TYR A 151 2.09 -19.20 -1.97
N ARG A 152 1.75 -18.79 -0.74
CA ARG A 152 1.19 -19.70 0.28
C ARG A 152 -0.30 -19.99 0.08
N GLY A 153 -0.93 -19.43 -0.94
CA GLY A 153 -2.36 -19.59 -1.18
C GLY A 153 -3.21 -19.01 -0.05
N SER A 154 -2.71 -17.94 0.60
CA SER A 154 -3.44 -17.30 1.70
C SER A 154 -4.82 -16.87 1.21
N SER A 155 -5.85 -17.56 1.67
CA SER A 155 -7.26 -17.23 1.44
C SER A 155 -7.70 -16.25 2.52
N GLY A 156 -8.29 -15.13 2.11
CA GLY A 156 -8.80 -14.11 3.04
C GLY A 156 -9.35 -12.92 2.26
N ASN A 157 -9.84 -11.93 2.99
CA ASN A 157 -10.43 -10.72 2.42
C ASN A 157 -9.37 -9.71 1.90
N VAL A 158 -8.10 -10.12 1.76
CA VAL A 158 -7.01 -9.24 1.32
C VAL A 158 -6.67 -9.52 -0.14
N ALA A 159 -6.70 -8.48 -0.97
CA ALA A 159 -6.43 -8.55 -2.40
C ALA A 159 -4.92 -8.51 -2.70
N TYR A 160 -4.15 -9.52 -2.26
CA TYR A 160 -2.69 -9.57 -2.38
C TYR A 160 -2.18 -9.39 -3.81
N VAL A 161 -2.84 -9.97 -4.81
CA VAL A 161 -2.46 -9.81 -6.22
C VAL A 161 -2.63 -8.37 -6.67
N SER A 162 -3.72 -7.69 -6.29
CA SER A 162 -3.90 -6.25 -6.58
C SER A 162 -2.80 -5.40 -5.93
N HIS A 163 -2.34 -5.75 -4.74
CA HIS A 163 -1.23 -5.04 -4.10
C HIS A 163 0.09 -5.18 -4.89
N ILE A 164 0.37 -6.39 -5.40
CA ILE A 164 1.54 -6.64 -6.27
C ILE A 164 1.42 -5.82 -7.56
N ILE A 165 0.26 -5.85 -8.21
CA ILE A 165 0.01 -5.06 -9.42
C ILE A 165 0.18 -3.57 -9.13
N GLY A 166 -0.40 -3.06 -8.04
CA GLY A 166 -0.27 -1.66 -7.64
C GLY A 166 1.19 -1.24 -7.44
N PHE A 167 1.99 -2.09 -6.81
CA PHE A 167 3.42 -1.84 -6.64
C PHE A 167 4.14 -1.75 -7.99
N LEU A 168 3.87 -2.68 -8.91
CA LEU A 168 4.44 -2.68 -10.27
C LEU A 168 4.02 -1.45 -11.06
N VAL A 169 2.75 -1.01 -10.95
CA VAL A 169 2.24 0.23 -11.57
C VAL A 169 2.98 1.47 -11.03
N GLY A 170 3.48 1.43 -9.80
CA GLY A 170 4.26 2.52 -9.20
C GLY A 170 5.69 2.68 -9.75
N ILE A 171 6.27 1.61 -10.32
CA ILE A 171 7.65 1.61 -10.81
C ILE A 171 7.86 2.66 -11.92
N PRO A 172 7.04 2.76 -12.98
CA PRO A 172 7.20 3.78 -14.02
C PRO A 172 7.24 5.21 -13.47
N PHE A 173 6.41 5.55 -12.48
CA PHE A 173 6.42 6.88 -11.86
C PHE A 173 7.73 7.14 -11.11
N GLY A 174 8.20 6.16 -10.34
CA GLY A 174 9.46 6.27 -9.62
C GLY A 174 10.66 6.39 -10.54
N VAL A 175 10.69 5.63 -11.63
CA VAL A 175 11.73 5.71 -12.67
C VAL A 175 11.73 7.08 -13.36
N ALA A 176 10.54 7.57 -13.76
CA ALA A 176 10.41 8.84 -14.46
C ALA A 176 10.81 10.05 -13.60
N TRP A 177 10.65 9.96 -12.26
CA TRP A 177 10.89 11.10 -11.36
C TRP A 177 12.16 10.99 -10.53
N SER A 178 12.90 9.90 -10.63
CA SER A 178 14.17 9.70 -9.93
C SER A 178 15.31 9.43 -10.93
N PRO A 179 16.23 10.36 -11.17
CA PRO A 179 17.39 10.09 -12.01
C PRO A 179 18.31 9.00 -11.42
N ASN A 180 18.20 8.73 -10.14
CA ASN A 180 19.00 7.74 -9.42
C ASN A 180 18.19 6.48 -9.03
N TRP A 181 17.11 6.17 -9.74
CA TRP A 181 16.22 5.04 -9.38
C TRP A 181 16.96 3.70 -9.26
N MET A 182 17.90 3.42 -10.14
CA MET A 182 18.70 2.19 -10.12
C MET A 182 19.56 2.09 -8.83
N ARG A 183 20.26 3.18 -8.47
CA ARG A 183 20.99 3.27 -7.19
C ARG A 183 20.03 3.08 -6.01
N ASN A 184 18.84 3.64 -6.08
CA ASN A 184 17.85 3.57 -4.99
C ASN A 184 17.28 2.14 -4.82
N ILE A 185 17.15 1.37 -5.91
CA ILE A 185 16.85 -0.07 -5.82
C ILE A 185 18.00 -0.80 -5.11
N MET A 186 19.26 -0.57 -5.53
CA MET A 186 20.41 -1.22 -4.90
C MET A 186 20.51 -0.90 -3.41
N ILE A 187 20.25 0.34 -3.01
CA ILE A 187 20.15 0.74 -1.60
C ILE A 187 19.05 -0.04 -0.88
N THR A 188 17.86 -0.15 -1.47
CA THR A 188 16.73 -0.88 -0.87
C THR A 188 17.06 -2.37 -0.70
N LEU A 189 17.68 -2.99 -1.69
CA LEU A 189 18.11 -4.40 -1.61
C LEU A 189 19.23 -4.58 -0.56
N GLY A 190 20.16 -3.63 -0.45
CA GLY A 190 21.16 -3.62 0.61
C GLY A 190 20.56 -3.52 2.02
N LEU A 191 19.57 -2.63 2.19
CA LEU A 191 18.80 -2.54 3.45
C LEU A 191 18.06 -3.83 3.77
N LEU A 192 17.46 -4.47 2.77
CA LEU A 192 16.80 -5.77 2.93
C LEU A 192 17.82 -6.84 3.37
N ALA A 193 18.98 -6.93 2.73
CA ALA A 193 20.02 -7.90 3.08
C ALA A 193 20.49 -7.70 4.54
N ILE A 194 20.77 -6.47 4.94
CA ILE A 194 21.16 -6.13 6.32
C ILE A 194 20.05 -6.53 7.30
N PHE A 195 18.80 -6.23 6.98
CA PHE A 195 17.65 -6.59 7.82
C PHE A 195 17.52 -8.12 7.99
N LEU A 196 17.67 -8.88 6.91
CA LEU A 196 17.58 -10.35 6.96
C LEU A 196 18.73 -10.95 7.78
N VAL A 197 19.95 -10.43 7.63
CA VAL A 197 21.10 -10.84 8.46
C VAL A 197 20.84 -10.52 9.93
N PHE A 198 20.31 -9.34 10.24
CA PHE A 198 19.97 -8.97 11.62
C PHE A 198 18.89 -9.90 12.21
N ILE A 199 17.86 -10.24 11.47
CA ILE A 199 16.82 -11.19 11.93
C ILE A 199 17.41 -12.59 12.14
N ALA A 200 18.26 -13.05 11.22
CA ALA A 200 18.82 -14.41 11.28
C ALA A 200 19.84 -14.61 12.41
N PHE A 201 20.65 -13.60 12.69
CA PHE A 201 21.78 -13.71 13.63
C PHE A 201 21.67 -12.76 14.82
N GLY A 202 21.26 -11.52 14.63
CA GLY A 202 21.21 -10.51 15.68
C GLY A 202 20.11 -10.78 16.70
N VAL A 203 18.91 -11.13 16.24
CA VAL A 203 17.77 -11.40 17.14
C VAL A 203 18.03 -12.58 18.07
N PRO A 204 18.55 -13.75 17.62
CA PRO A 204 18.93 -14.85 18.52
C PRO A 204 19.95 -14.44 19.58
N ILE A 205 20.99 -13.69 19.22
CA ILE A 205 22.01 -13.20 20.16
C ILE A 205 21.37 -12.33 21.25
N VAL A 206 20.49 -11.40 20.87
CA VAL A 206 19.80 -10.53 21.82
C VAL A 206 18.90 -11.35 22.76
N ILE A 207 18.14 -12.31 22.22
CA ILE A 207 17.27 -13.18 23.02
C ILE A 207 18.09 -13.98 24.03
N ASP A 208 19.25 -14.55 23.64
CA ASP A 208 20.10 -15.32 24.52
C ASP A 208 20.74 -14.44 25.61
N ALA A 209 21.14 -13.21 25.27
CA ALA A 209 21.66 -12.25 26.23
C ALA A 209 20.59 -11.87 27.29
N VAL A 210 19.35 -11.58 26.84
CA VAL A 210 18.24 -11.28 27.75
C VAL A 210 17.90 -12.46 28.66
N LYS A 211 17.87 -13.69 28.13
CA LYS A 211 17.65 -14.90 28.94
C LYS A 211 18.68 -15.04 30.03
N LYS A 212 19.99 -14.85 29.73
CA LYS A 212 21.07 -14.92 30.73
C LYS A 212 20.88 -13.91 31.85
N ILE A 213 20.46 -12.68 31.54
CA ILE A 213 20.21 -11.63 32.55
C ILE A 213 19.03 -11.99 33.45
N LEU A 214 17.95 -12.59 32.88
CA LEU A 214 16.75 -12.94 33.65
C LEU A 214 16.90 -14.21 34.51
N THR A 215 17.95 -15.03 34.26
CA THR A 215 18.24 -16.29 34.99
C THR A 215 19.41 -16.18 35.95
N SER A 216 20.12 -15.04 36.00
CA SER A 216 21.16 -14.69 36.98
C SER A 216 20.57 -14.00 38.20
#